data_a27d57eb6d7f6be01396b94db77ff250
#
_entry.id   a27d57eb6d7f6be01396b94db77ff250
#
_cell.length_a   1.000
_cell.length_b   1.000
_cell.length_c   1.000
_cell.angle_alpha   90.00
_cell.angle_beta   90.00
_cell.angle_gamma   90.00
#
_symmetry.space_group_name_H-M   'P 1'
#
loop_
_entity.id
_entity.type
_entity.pdbx_description
1 polymer ?
#
loop_
_entity_poly.entity_id
_entity_poly.type
_entity_poly.pdbx_seq_one_letter_code
_entity_poly.pdbx_strand_id
1 'polypeptide(L)'
;SEPSLFVFPYGILVNKQGRRFTDEAPGTVDAWYERVTRRIYEQDEGIAYVVLDQRVKDIPNYRLAIRTDQPAIEASSLEALAGHLGISADALATTVAAYNAGCHDGHYDPLVADGLATEGVEPRKSNWALPLDRAPYFAYPIISANVFTFGGLKVDAAARVLNSDGAPIPGLYAAGETVGMYYGNYTGATSVLKGLVFGKLAGETIGNQY
;
A
#
# COMPACT_ATOMS: atom_id res chain seq x y z
N SER A 1 -15.98 -6.31 0.17
CA SER A 1 -14.76 -5.58 0.58
C SER A 1 -14.11 -4.99 -0.67
N GLU A 2 -13.52 -3.83 -0.55
CA GLU A 2 -12.80 -3.21 -1.65
C GLU A 2 -11.62 -4.07 -2.07
N PRO A 3 -11.34 -4.20 -3.38
CA PRO A 3 -10.17 -4.90 -3.86
C PRO A 3 -8.90 -4.26 -3.29
N SER A 4 -8.02 -5.06 -2.72
CA SER A 4 -6.74 -4.58 -2.21
C SER A 4 -5.66 -5.65 -2.35
N LEU A 5 -4.43 -5.22 -2.56
CA LEU A 5 -3.31 -6.10 -2.81
C LEU A 5 -2.14 -5.72 -1.90
N PHE A 6 -2.06 -6.38 -0.76
CA PHE A 6 -1.07 -6.10 0.28
C PHE A 6 0.11 -7.08 0.29
N VAL A 7 0.26 -7.91 -0.74
CA VAL A 7 1.41 -8.83 -0.89
C VAL A 7 2.62 -8.18 -1.56
N PHE A 8 2.50 -6.95 -2.07
CA PHE A 8 3.57 -6.27 -2.80
C PHE A 8 4.90 -6.16 -2.02
N PRO A 9 4.94 -6.10 -0.67
CA PRO A 9 6.20 -6.05 0.05
C PRO A 9 7.06 -7.31 -0.11
N TYR A 10 6.46 -8.44 -0.45
CA TYR A 10 7.15 -9.71 -0.59
C TYR A 10 7.68 -10.00 -2.01
N GLY A 11 7.42 -9.10 -2.94
CA GLY A 11 7.93 -9.12 -4.30
C GLY A 11 8.57 -7.80 -4.67
N ILE A 12 8.45 -7.44 -5.94
CA ILE A 12 8.83 -6.12 -6.46
C ILE A 12 7.67 -5.44 -7.15
N LEU A 13 7.70 -4.12 -7.22
CA LEU A 13 6.80 -3.31 -8.02
C LEU A 13 7.52 -2.82 -9.28
N VAL A 14 6.99 -3.18 -10.45
CA VAL A 14 7.48 -2.68 -11.72
C VAL A 14 6.42 -1.85 -12.44
N ASN A 15 6.86 -0.82 -13.14
CA ASN A 15 6.00 0.00 -13.98
C ASN A 15 5.82 -0.60 -15.39
N LYS A 16 5.09 0.09 -16.28
CA LYS A 16 4.88 -0.34 -17.66
C LYS A 16 6.18 -0.46 -18.49
N GLN A 17 7.26 0.18 -18.06
CA GLN A 17 8.58 0.06 -18.67
C GLN A 17 9.38 -1.13 -18.10
N GLY A 18 8.79 -1.96 -17.23
CA GLY A 18 9.44 -3.10 -16.60
C GLY A 18 10.49 -2.72 -15.55
N ARG A 19 10.44 -1.51 -14.98
CA ARG A 19 11.44 -0.98 -14.03
C ARG A 19 10.86 -0.80 -12.64
N ARG A 20 11.64 -1.13 -11.62
CA ARG A 20 11.33 -0.75 -10.23
C ARG A 20 11.41 0.76 -10.06
N PHE A 21 10.57 1.33 -9.20
CA PHE A 21 10.46 2.77 -9.00
C PHE A 21 10.34 3.20 -7.55
N THR A 22 10.28 2.25 -6.61
CA THR A 22 10.10 2.52 -5.18
C THR A 22 10.72 1.43 -4.33
N ASP A 23 10.93 1.73 -3.04
CA ASP A 23 11.06 0.72 -1.99
C ASP A 23 9.67 0.14 -1.71
N GLU A 24 9.49 -1.14 -2.00
CA GLU A 24 8.23 -1.84 -1.79
C GLU A 24 7.95 -2.17 -0.32
N ALA A 25 9.00 -2.14 0.50
CA ALA A 25 8.97 -2.64 1.87
C ALA A 25 9.76 -1.76 2.84
N PRO A 26 9.45 -0.45 2.96
CA PRO A 26 10.14 0.40 3.94
C PRO A 26 9.76 0.06 5.39
N GLY A 27 8.72 -0.75 5.58
CA GLY A 27 8.23 -1.27 6.85
C GLY A 27 6.97 -2.10 6.62
N THR A 28 6.17 -2.27 7.67
CA THR A 28 4.90 -3.02 7.55
C THR A 28 3.92 -2.32 6.61
N VAL A 29 3.10 -3.10 5.91
CA VAL A 29 2.17 -2.58 4.92
C VAL A 29 1.21 -1.54 5.52
N ASP A 30 0.73 -1.75 6.74
CA ASP A 30 -0.21 -0.84 7.41
C ASP A 30 0.35 0.57 7.63
N ALA A 31 1.66 0.68 7.81
CA ALA A 31 2.32 1.96 8.01
C ALA A 31 2.70 2.67 6.69
N TRP A 32 2.88 1.91 5.59
CA TRP A 32 3.54 2.42 4.39
C TRP A 32 2.73 2.31 3.10
N TYR A 33 1.60 1.58 3.08
CA TYR A 33 0.84 1.36 1.84
C TYR A 33 0.41 2.68 1.16
N GLU A 34 0.08 3.70 1.92
CA GLU A 34 -0.33 5.00 1.39
C GLU A 34 0.81 5.65 0.58
N ARG A 35 2.02 5.64 1.13
CA ARG A 35 3.20 6.20 0.44
C ARG A 35 3.55 5.41 -0.82
N VAL A 36 3.49 4.08 -0.76
CA VAL A 36 3.72 3.22 -1.94
C VAL A 36 2.64 3.49 -3.00
N THR A 37 1.38 3.64 -2.59
CA THR A 37 0.26 3.95 -3.48
C THR A 37 0.47 5.27 -4.22
N ARG A 38 1.01 6.31 -3.57
CA ARG A 38 1.38 7.57 -4.26
C ARG A 38 2.43 7.34 -5.34
N ARG A 39 3.45 6.52 -5.05
CA ARG A 39 4.49 6.17 -6.03
C ARG A 39 3.92 5.40 -7.23
N ILE A 40 2.89 4.57 -7.01
CA ILE A 40 2.18 3.89 -8.11
C ILE A 40 1.42 4.92 -8.95
N TYR A 41 0.73 5.87 -8.33
CA TYR A 41 -0.02 6.93 -9.02
C TYR A 41 0.88 7.80 -9.93
N GLU A 42 2.14 8.00 -9.54
CA GLU A 42 3.13 8.76 -10.32
C GLU A 42 3.64 8.01 -11.56
N GLN A 43 3.33 6.70 -11.71
CA GLN A 43 3.76 5.93 -12.87
C GLN A 43 2.85 6.19 -14.07
N ASP A 44 3.32 5.79 -15.24
CA ASP A 44 2.59 5.93 -16.49
C ASP A 44 1.19 5.30 -16.38
N GLU A 45 0.16 6.07 -16.71
CA GLU A 45 -1.28 5.74 -16.51
C GLU A 45 -1.66 5.38 -15.06
N GLY A 46 -0.79 5.65 -14.06
CA GLY A 46 -1.01 5.25 -12.67
C GLY A 46 -1.03 3.74 -12.44
N ILE A 47 -0.40 2.96 -13.33
CA ILE A 47 -0.40 1.50 -13.32
C ILE A 47 0.98 0.98 -12.94
N ALA A 48 1.00 -0.04 -12.07
CA ALA A 48 2.17 -0.86 -11.80
C ALA A 48 1.78 -2.34 -11.75
N TYR A 49 2.77 -3.20 -11.67
CA TYR A 49 2.58 -4.64 -11.51
C TYR A 49 3.35 -5.12 -10.28
N VAL A 50 2.66 -5.82 -9.40
CA VAL A 50 3.32 -6.61 -8.36
C VAL A 50 3.86 -7.87 -9.01
N VAL A 51 5.16 -8.11 -8.93
CA VAL A 51 5.81 -9.33 -9.43
C VAL A 51 6.30 -10.15 -8.24
N LEU A 52 5.89 -11.40 -8.20
CA LEU A 52 6.14 -12.37 -7.14
C LEU A 52 6.69 -13.66 -7.75
N ASP A 53 7.32 -14.49 -6.94
CA ASP A 53 7.66 -15.85 -7.30
C ASP A 53 6.96 -16.88 -6.38
N GLN A 54 7.28 -18.16 -6.55
CA GLN A 54 6.69 -19.25 -5.78
C GLN A 54 6.81 -19.07 -4.25
N ARG A 55 7.82 -18.34 -3.75
CA ARG A 55 8.03 -18.13 -2.30
C ARG A 55 6.88 -17.42 -1.61
N VAL A 56 6.06 -16.64 -2.34
CA VAL A 56 4.87 -16.00 -1.73
C VAL A 56 3.94 -17.02 -1.07
N LYS A 57 3.91 -18.25 -1.59
CA LYS A 57 3.06 -19.32 -1.06
C LYS A 57 3.55 -19.87 0.29
N ASP A 58 4.81 -19.64 0.64
CA ASP A 58 5.42 -20.06 1.91
C ASP A 58 5.09 -19.06 3.04
N ILE A 59 4.57 -17.89 2.72
CA ILE A 59 4.20 -16.86 3.70
C ILE A 59 2.89 -17.25 4.39
N PRO A 60 2.86 -17.31 5.73
CA PRO A 60 1.63 -17.63 6.46
C PRO A 60 0.48 -16.70 6.08
N ASN A 61 -0.65 -17.27 5.71
CA ASN A 61 -1.89 -16.55 5.41
C ASN A 61 -1.77 -15.51 4.26
N TYR A 62 -0.79 -15.62 3.35
CA TYR A 62 -0.59 -14.65 2.25
C TYR A 62 -1.86 -14.33 1.46
N ARG A 63 -2.79 -15.30 1.36
CA ARG A 63 -4.07 -15.11 0.65
C ARG A 63 -4.97 -14.07 1.29
N LEU A 64 -4.83 -13.79 2.59
CA LEU A 64 -5.58 -12.73 3.25
C LEU A 64 -5.10 -11.33 2.83
N ALA A 65 -3.87 -11.24 2.31
CA ALA A 65 -3.31 -10.02 1.75
C ALA A 65 -3.66 -9.81 0.26
N ILE A 66 -4.36 -10.77 -0.36
CA ILE A 66 -4.85 -10.71 -1.74
C ILE A 66 -6.37 -10.66 -1.68
N ARG A 67 -6.93 -9.46 -1.78
CA ARG A 67 -8.38 -9.21 -1.70
C ARG A 67 -8.91 -8.76 -3.06
N THR A 68 -8.80 -9.63 -4.04
CA THR A 68 -9.31 -9.43 -5.40
C THR A 68 -9.90 -10.74 -5.91
N ASP A 69 -10.92 -10.65 -6.75
CA ASP A 69 -11.50 -11.76 -7.51
C ASP A 69 -10.74 -12.05 -8.82
N GLN A 70 -9.81 -11.15 -9.18
CA GLN A 70 -8.99 -11.34 -10.36
C GLN A 70 -7.86 -12.35 -10.05
N PRO A 71 -7.72 -13.41 -10.86
CA PRO A 71 -6.63 -14.36 -10.67
C PRO A 71 -5.27 -13.69 -10.92
N ALA A 72 -4.23 -14.25 -10.29
CA ALA A 72 -2.87 -13.89 -10.65
C ALA A 72 -2.60 -14.22 -12.12
N ILE A 73 -1.84 -13.36 -12.77
CA ILE A 73 -1.22 -13.69 -14.06
C ILE A 73 -0.03 -14.59 -13.73
N GLU A 74 -0.11 -15.87 -14.09
CA GLU A 74 0.93 -16.86 -13.77
C GLU A 74 1.72 -17.22 -15.04
N ALA A 75 3.04 -17.36 -14.88
CA ALA A 75 3.93 -17.77 -15.97
C ALA A 75 5.11 -18.61 -15.45
N SER A 76 5.62 -19.51 -16.30
CA SER A 76 6.77 -20.36 -16.00
C SER A 76 8.12 -19.64 -16.12
N SER A 77 8.15 -18.46 -16.74
CA SER A 77 9.35 -17.64 -16.91
C SER A 77 9.02 -16.15 -16.82
N LEU A 78 10.03 -15.31 -16.57
CA LEU A 78 9.89 -13.85 -16.60
C LEU A 78 9.57 -13.33 -18.00
N GLU A 79 10.11 -13.98 -19.04
CA GLU A 79 9.80 -13.64 -20.44
C GLU A 79 8.31 -13.84 -20.75
N ALA A 80 7.78 -15.02 -20.39
CA ALA A 80 6.35 -15.31 -20.58
C ALA A 80 5.47 -14.37 -19.75
N LEU A 81 5.89 -14.04 -18.50
CA LEU A 81 5.19 -13.09 -17.65
C LEU A 81 5.14 -11.70 -18.31
N ALA A 82 6.28 -11.21 -18.80
CA ALA A 82 6.37 -9.93 -19.50
C ALA A 82 5.44 -9.87 -20.71
N GLY A 83 5.39 -10.97 -21.49
CA GLY A 83 4.47 -11.10 -22.63
C GLY A 83 3.01 -10.97 -22.22
N HIS A 84 2.59 -11.61 -21.12
CA HIS A 84 1.23 -11.50 -20.58
C HIS A 84 0.90 -10.09 -20.07
N LEU A 85 1.91 -9.37 -19.53
CA LEU A 85 1.75 -7.99 -19.02
C LEU A 85 1.83 -6.94 -20.14
N GLY A 86 2.26 -7.30 -21.34
CA GLY A 86 2.46 -6.35 -22.43
C GLY A 86 3.64 -5.41 -22.22
N ILE A 87 4.67 -5.85 -21.46
CA ILE A 87 5.89 -5.07 -21.18
C ILE A 87 7.11 -5.74 -21.84
N SER A 88 8.21 -5.01 -21.93
CA SER A 88 9.47 -5.54 -22.48
C SER A 88 10.03 -6.66 -21.63
N ALA A 89 10.24 -7.84 -22.21
CA ALA A 89 10.86 -8.99 -21.55
C ALA A 89 12.30 -8.68 -21.12
N ASP A 90 13.09 -8.01 -21.97
CA ASP A 90 14.48 -7.62 -21.66
C ASP A 90 14.53 -6.63 -20.50
N ALA A 91 13.59 -5.67 -20.46
CA ALA A 91 13.54 -4.70 -19.36
C ALA A 91 13.18 -5.39 -18.03
N LEU A 92 12.18 -6.28 -18.03
CA LEU A 92 11.81 -7.03 -16.83
C LEU A 92 12.95 -7.94 -16.36
N ALA A 93 13.57 -8.69 -17.28
CA ALA A 93 14.67 -9.58 -16.96
C ALA A 93 15.88 -8.80 -16.39
N THR A 94 16.23 -7.67 -16.98
CA THR A 94 17.31 -6.79 -16.49
C THR A 94 16.97 -6.26 -15.08
N THR A 95 15.75 -5.83 -14.85
CA THR A 95 15.27 -5.34 -13.55
C THR A 95 15.36 -6.43 -12.48
N VAL A 96 14.87 -7.63 -12.77
CA VAL A 96 14.89 -8.75 -11.83
C VAL A 96 16.33 -9.21 -11.58
N ALA A 97 17.18 -9.27 -12.62
CA ALA A 97 18.60 -9.65 -12.46
C ALA A 97 19.35 -8.66 -11.55
N ALA A 98 19.15 -7.36 -11.76
CA ALA A 98 19.74 -6.32 -10.91
C ALA A 98 19.23 -6.40 -9.46
N TYR A 99 17.92 -6.59 -9.28
CA TYR A 99 17.32 -6.79 -7.96
C TYR A 99 17.91 -8.03 -7.26
N ASN A 100 17.95 -9.18 -7.94
CA ASN A 100 18.48 -10.42 -7.39
C ASN A 100 19.96 -10.30 -7.01
N ALA A 101 20.75 -9.58 -7.80
CA ALA A 101 22.16 -9.31 -7.51
C ALA A 101 22.37 -8.45 -6.25
N GLY A 102 21.37 -7.63 -5.88
CA GLY A 102 21.38 -6.86 -4.65
C GLY A 102 20.86 -7.61 -3.43
N CYS A 103 20.27 -8.79 -3.60
CA CYS A 103 19.85 -9.64 -2.50
C CYS A 103 21.02 -10.38 -1.88
N HIS A 104 21.01 -10.60 -0.59
CA HIS A 104 22.04 -11.36 0.13
C HIS A 104 21.41 -12.27 1.19
N ASP A 105 22.17 -13.21 1.69
CA ASP A 105 21.73 -14.08 2.77
C ASP A 105 21.53 -13.28 4.07
N GLY A 106 20.48 -13.62 4.80
CA GLY A 106 20.14 -12.98 6.06
C GLY A 106 18.96 -13.61 6.76
N HIS A 107 18.60 -13.06 7.89
CA HIS A 107 17.42 -13.50 8.61
C HIS A 107 16.17 -12.98 7.88
N TYR A 108 15.31 -13.90 7.46
CA TYR A 108 14.02 -13.59 6.86
C TYR A 108 12.88 -13.94 7.81
N ASP A 109 12.04 -12.96 8.12
CA ASP A 109 10.80 -13.15 8.88
C ASP A 109 9.65 -12.38 8.21
N PRO A 110 8.69 -13.07 7.56
CA PRO A 110 7.61 -12.41 6.85
C PRO A 110 6.61 -11.70 7.78
N LEU A 111 6.68 -11.87 9.10
CA LEU A 111 5.71 -11.33 10.04
C LEU A 111 6.18 -10.03 10.73
N VAL A 112 7.46 -9.69 10.62
CA VAL A 112 8.03 -8.46 11.16
C VAL A 112 8.93 -7.79 10.13
N ALA A 113 9.16 -6.49 10.26
CA ALA A 113 10.17 -5.82 9.45
C ALA A 113 11.56 -6.37 9.83
N ASP A 114 12.13 -7.20 8.96
CA ASP A 114 13.31 -8.03 9.25
C ASP A 114 14.64 -7.35 8.96
N GLY A 115 14.62 -6.21 8.25
CA GLY A 115 15.81 -5.48 7.84
C GLY A 115 16.61 -6.17 6.73
N LEU A 116 16.14 -7.30 6.17
CA LEU A 116 16.76 -7.95 5.03
C LEU A 116 16.56 -7.09 3.79
N ALA A 117 17.54 -6.25 3.51
CA ALA A 117 17.49 -5.20 2.49
C ALA A 117 18.31 -5.59 1.26
N THR A 118 18.08 -4.90 0.15
CA THR A 118 19.00 -4.98 -1.01
C THR A 118 20.19 -4.05 -0.82
N GLU A 119 21.33 -4.42 -1.42
CA GLU A 119 22.57 -3.63 -1.46
C GLU A 119 22.98 -3.33 -2.91
N GLY A 120 23.50 -2.14 -3.13
CA GLY A 120 24.06 -1.74 -4.43
C GLY A 120 23.04 -1.61 -5.57
N VAL A 121 21.72 -1.57 -5.27
CA VAL A 121 20.66 -1.43 -6.27
C VAL A 121 19.69 -0.32 -5.88
N GLU A 122 19.26 0.45 -6.87
CA GLU A 122 18.26 1.51 -6.72
C GLU A 122 16.99 1.20 -7.56
N PRO A 123 15.82 1.44 -6.97
CA PRO A 123 15.58 1.79 -5.56
C PRO A 123 15.96 0.64 -4.61
N ARG A 124 16.48 0.99 -3.43
CA ARG A 124 16.72 0.01 -2.37
C ARG A 124 15.38 -0.59 -1.92
N LYS A 125 15.38 -1.89 -1.57
CA LYS A 125 14.30 -2.52 -0.81
C LYS A 125 14.77 -2.74 0.62
N SER A 126 14.00 -2.26 1.60
CA SER A 126 14.47 -2.17 2.99
C SER A 126 14.23 -3.43 3.83
N ASN A 127 13.24 -4.25 3.47
CA ASN A 127 12.90 -5.49 4.17
C ASN A 127 12.49 -6.58 3.17
N TRP A 128 12.55 -7.83 3.60
CA TRP A 128 12.07 -9.01 2.87
C TRP A 128 12.67 -9.13 1.46
N ALA A 129 13.93 -8.74 1.30
CA ALA A 129 14.61 -8.77 0.02
C ALA A 129 15.11 -10.18 -0.31
N LEU A 130 14.23 -11.05 -0.75
CA LEU A 130 14.57 -12.36 -1.29
C LEU A 130 14.64 -12.30 -2.81
N PRO A 131 15.56 -13.06 -3.46
CA PRO A 131 15.64 -13.08 -4.91
C PRO A 131 14.35 -13.64 -5.53
N LEU A 132 14.00 -13.15 -6.71
CA LEU A 132 12.91 -13.68 -7.53
C LEU A 132 13.50 -14.68 -8.54
N ASP A 133 13.65 -15.93 -8.13
CA ASP A 133 14.31 -16.99 -8.91
C ASP A 133 13.60 -18.35 -8.88
N ARG A 134 12.41 -18.46 -8.25
CA ARG A 134 11.63 -19.69 -8.15
C ARG A 134 10.34 -19.62 -8.95
N ALA A 135 10.35 -20.17 -10.14
CA ALA A 135 9.12 -20.34 -10.93
C ALA A 135 8.10 -21.25 -10.21
N PRO A 136 6.78 -21.11 -10.47
CA PRO A 136 6.19 -20.10 -11.33
C PRO A 136 6.25 -18.69 -10.76
N TYR A 137 6.22 -17.70 -11.67
CA TYR A 137 6.11 -16.29 -11.34
C TYR A 137 4.64 -15.86 -11.40
N PHE A 138 4.31 -14.88 -10.58
CA PHE A 138 2.96 -14.33 -10.49
C PHE A 138 3.00 -12.82 -10.65
N ALA A 139 2.03 -12.27 -11.34
CA ALA A 139 1.85 -10.82 -11.35
C ALA A 139 0.40 -10.43 -11.11
N TYR A 140 0.24 -9.25 -10.51
CA TYR A 140 -1.03 -8.57 -10.35
C TYR A 140 -0.90 -7.13 -10.83
N PRO A 141 -1.76 -6.68 -11.75
CA PRO A 141 -1.90 -5.25 -12.01
C PRO A 141 -2.40 -4.54 -10.74
N ILE A 142 -1.79 -3.41 -10.43
CA ILE A 142 -2.17 -2.59 -9.27
C ILE A 142 -2.25 -1.13 -9.67
N ILE A 143 -3.27 -0.45 -9.16
CA ILE A 143 -3.48 0.98 -9.32
C ILE A 143 -3.70 1.63 -7.96
N SER A 144 -3.56 2.95 -7.90
CA SER A 144 -4.02 3.73 -6.75
C SER A 144 -5.54 3.82 -6.73
N ALA A 145 -6.12 3.63 -5.56
CA ALA A 145 -7.53 3.91 -5.31
C ALA A 145 -7.66 4.96 -4.22
N ASN A 146 -8.64 5.86 -4.36
CA ASN A 146 -8.97 6.84 -3.34
C ASN A 146 -10.00 6.24 -2.39
N VAL A 147 -9.58 5.93 -1.16
CA VAL A 147 -10.42 5.35 -0.11
C VAL A 147 -10.67 6.34 1.02
N PHE A 148 -9.66 7.16 1.33
CA PHE A 148 -9.68 8.15 2.41
C PHE A 148 -9.29 9.53 1.90
N THR A 149 -9.76 10.57 2.58
CA THR A 149 -9.36 11.95 2.31
C THR A 149 -8.60 12.52 3.50
N PHE A 150 -7.59 13.36 3.23
CA PHE A 150 -6.91 14.10 4.29
C PHE A 150 -7.64 15.39 4.62
N GLY A 151 -8.24 16.02 3.62
CA GLY A 151 -9.10 17.20 3.80
C GLY A 151 -10.47 16.85 4.34
N GLY A 152 -11.18 17.86 4.85
CA GLY A 152 -12.55 17.72 5.37
C GLY A 152 -12.92 18.86 6.31
N LEU A 153 -14.03 18.67 7.00
CA LEU A 153 -14.52 19.66 7.97
C LEU A 153 -13.57 19.76 9.17
N LYS A 154 -13.32 20.99 9.60
CA LYS A 154 -12.60 21.27 10.83
C LYS A 154 -13.57 21.22 12.00
N VAL A 155 -13.22 20.47 13.04
CA VAL A 155 -14.05 20.33 14.25
C VAL A 155 -13.24 20.63 15.50
N ASP A 156 -13.92 20.99 16.58
CA ASP A 156 -13.33 21.09 17.92
C ASP A 156 -13.39 19.76 18.68
N ALA A 157 -12.92 19.77 19.93
CA ALA A 157 -12.91 18.59 20.80
C ALA A 157 -14.31 18.08 21.20
N ALA A 158 -15.35 18.84 20.94
CA ALA A 158 -16.75 18.46 21.16
C ALA A 158 -17.44 18.03 19.85
N ALA A 159 -16.67 17.79 18.79
CA ALA A 159 -17.14 17.44 17.45
C ALA A 159 -18.01 18.51 16.75
N ARG A 160 -17.98 19.76 17.23
CA ARG A 160 -18.70 20.87 16.58
C ARG A 160 -17.91 21.36 15.38
N VAL A 161 -18.58 21.56 14.25
CA VAL A 161 -17.94 22.09 13.04
C VAL A 161 -17.58 23.56 13.24
N LEU A 162 -16.37 23.92 12.84
CA LEU A 162 -15.86 25.28 12.92
C LEU A 162 -16.03 26.02 11.60
N ASN A 163 -16.40 27.30 11.66
CA ASN A 163 -16.39 28.20 10.52
C ASN A 163 -14.96 28.69 10.17
N SER A 164 -14.82 29.56 9.17
CA SER A 164 -13.53 30.12 8.74
C SER A 164 -12.78 30.88 9.83
N ASP A 165 -13.51 31.46 10.78
CA ASP A 165 -12.94 32.25 11.89
C ASP A 165 -12.57 31.37 13.10
N GLY A 166 -12.80 30.04 13.00
CA GLY A 166 -12.53 29.09 14.06
C GLY A 166 -13.60 29.02 15.14
N ALA A 167 -14.77 29.65 14.94
CA ALA A 167 -15.90 29.60 15.84
C ALA A 167 -16.83 28.42 15.52
N PRO A 168 -17.40 27.73 16.52
CA PRO A 168 -18.36 26.66 16.28
C PRO A 168 -19.63 27.16 15.58
N ILE A 169 -20.07 26.43 14.56
CA ILE A 169 -21.34 26.65 13.91
C ILE A 169 -22.44 26.03 14.79
N PRO A 170 -23.43 26.81 15.31
CA PRO A 170 -24.47 26.29 16.19
C PRO A 170 -25.27 25.15 15.55
N GLY A 171 -25.42 24.04 16.29
CA GLY A 171 -26.22 22.88 15.87
C GLY A 171 -25.55 22.00 14.79
N LEU A 172 -24.30 22.30 14.35
CA LEU A 172 -23.62 21.52 13.33
C LEU A 172 -22.47 20.70 13.94
N TYR A 173 -22.54 19.39 13.77
CA TYR A 173 -21.56 18.42 14.24
C TYR A 173 -21.06 17.55 13.09
N ALA A 174 -19.86 17.02 13.19
CA ALA A 174 -19.33 16.09 12.20
C ALA A 174 -18.48 15.00 12.84
N ALA A 175 -18.57 13.80 12.28
CA ALA A 175 -17.77 12.65 12.65
C ALA A 175 -17.43 11.79 11.41
N GLY A 176 -16.48 10.87 11.55
CA GLY A 176 -16.11 9.96 10.47
C GLY A 176 -15.24 10.61 9.39
N GLU A 177 -15.37 10.13 8.17
CA GLU A 177 -14.47 10.51 7.07
C GLU A 177 -14.63 11.97 6.62
N THR A 178 -15.79 12.57 6.84
CA THR A 178 -16.02 13.99 6.53
C THR A 178 -15.17 14.95 7.38
N VAL A 179 -14.61 14.49 8.52
CA VAL A 179 -13.69 15.28 9.37
C VAL A 179 -12.27 15.19 8.84
N GLY A 180 -11.69 16.32 8.42
CA GLY A 180 -10.31 16.44 7.98
C GLY A 180 -9.33 16.51 9.15
N MET A 181 -8.65 15.40 9.44
CA MET A 181 -7.78 15.28 10.61
C MET A 181 -6.36 14.84 10.26
N TYR A 182 -6.15 14.26 9.08
CA TYR A 182 -4.84 13.74 8.68
C TYR A 182 -4.04 14.76 7.89
N TYR A 183 -2.72 14.71 8.06
CA TYR A 183 -1.79 15.53 7.31
C TYR A 183 -0.56 14.71 6.94
N GLY A 184 -0.23 14.70 5.64
CA GLY A 184 0.99 14.12 5.09
C GLY A 184 1.05 12.59 5.05
N ASN A 185 0.49 11.88 6.02
CA ASN A 185 0.47 10.43 6.07
C ASN A 185 -0.80 9.91 6.74
N TYR A 186 -1.22 8.70 6.35
CA TYR A 186 -2.33 7.97 6.95
C TYR A 186 -1.82 6.67 7.56
N THR A 187 -2.11 6.45 8.84
CA THR A 187 -1.82 5.20 9.54
C THR A 187 -3.07 4.33 9.55
N GLY A 188 -2.92 3.06 9.17
CA GLY A 188 -4.02 2.10 9.06
C GLY A 188 -4.92 2.05 10.30
N ALA A 189 -6.22 1.84 10.09
CA ALA A 189 -7.28 1.74 11.08
C ALA A 189 -7.63 3.05 11.84
N THR A 190 -6.86 4.12 11.74
CA THR A 190 -7.12 5.36 12.49
C THR A 190 -8.39 6.10 12.03
N SER A 191 -8.84 5.92 10.79
CA SER A 191 -10.12 6.47 10.30
C SER A 191 -11.31 5.87 11.04
N VAL A 192 -11.29 4.57 11.34
CA VAL A 192 -12.34 3.90 12.13
C VAL A 192 -12.37 4.47 13.55
N LEU A 193 -11.19 4.59 14.17
CA LEU A 193 -11.05 5.18 15.51
C LEU A 193 -11.55 6.62 15.54
N LYS A 194 -11.18 7.44 14.55
CA LYS A 194 -11.68 8.82 14.39
C LYS A 194 -13.21 8.85 14.33
N GLY A 195 -13.83 7.97 13.54
CA GLY A 195 -15.28 7.86 13.43
C GLY A 195 -15.96 7.53 14.76
N LEU A 196 -15.42 6.55 15.50
CA LEU A 196 -15.95 6.14 16.80
C LEU A 196 -15.81 7.24 17.86
N VAL A 197 -14.64 7.85 17.98
CA VAL A 197 -14.36 8.89 18.99
C VAL A 197 -15.21 10.13 18.75
N PHE A 198 -15.18 10.69 17.53
CA PHE A 198 -15.94 11.92 17.25
C PHE A 198 -17.44 11.66 17.18
N GLY A 199 -17.90 10.48 16.78
CA GLY A 199 -19.31 10.09 16.86
C GLY A 199 -19.81 10.05 18.30
N LYS A 200 -19.02 9.46 19.22
CA LYS A 200 -19.32 9.47 20.66
C LYS A 200 -19.36 10.89 21.21
N LEU A 201 -18.33 11.71 20.95
CA LEU A 201 -18.27 13.09 21.44
C LEU A 201 -19.42 13.95 20.93
N ALA A 202 -19.81 13.81 19.67
CA ALA A 202 -20.98 14.49 19.11
C ALA A 202 -22.26 14.10 19.86
N GLY A 203 -22.48 12.79 20.06
CA GLY A 203 -23.65 12.28 20.79
C GLY A 203 -23.73 12.77 22.24
N GLU A 204 -22.61 12.73 22.96
CA GLU A 204 -22.53 13.25 24.35
C GLU A 204 -22.77 14.76 24.40
N THR A 205 -22.20 15.52 23.48
CA THR A 205 -22.38 16.98 23.43
C THR A 205 -23.83 17.36 23.16
N ILE A 206 -24.47 16.67 22.21
CA ILE A 206 -25.89 16.91 21.88
C ILE A 206 -26.77 16.50 23.06
N GLY A 207 -26.57 15.30 23.63
CA GLY A 207 -27.40 14.79 24.73
C GLY A 207 -27.29 15.61 26.01
N ASN A 208 -26.20 16.36 26.22
CA ASN A 208 -26.07 17.27 27.37
C ASN A 208 -26.70 18.66 27.16
N GLN A 209 -27.19 18.94 25.95
CA GLN A 209 -27.85 20.21 25.62
C GLN A 209 -29.38 20.14 25.73
N TYR A 210 -29.92 18.95 25.87
CA TYR A 210 -31.35 18.65 26.02
C TYR A 210 -31.59 17.76 27.24
#